data_1d286399379663dc27edd0b4a6a91734
#
_entry.id   1d286399379663dc27edd0b4a6a91734
#
_cell.length_a   1.000
_cell.length_b   1.000
_cell.length_c   1.000
_cell.angle_alpha   90.00
_cell.angle_beta   90.00
_cell.angle_gamma   90.00
#
_symmetry.space_group_name_H-M   'P 1'
#
loop_
_entity.id
_entity.type
_entity.pdbx_description
1 polymer ?
#
loop_
_entity_poly.entity_id
_entity_poly.type
_entity_poly.pdbx_seq_one_letter_code
_entity_poly.pdbx_strand_id
1 'polypeptide(L)'
;MGKKKISTGVWLLGLLIVFCSYTGVAGAKNRSKTKTVTKSVPLGDPFILLHDGTYYAYGTHAADGIEVYTSKDLRKWKLHGLALHKDDVWADSRFWAPEIYEIDGKFYMYYTADEHICVAIADSPLGPFRQNEKKPMVAGEKMIDSSLFIDEDGKPYLFFVRFNDGNNVWVAELEDDYMTIKTETMRPCIHVSQAWEEVWPRVNEGSYVLKHNGLYYMTYSGNSFESPFYGIEIG
;
A
#
# COMPACT_ATOMS: atom_id res chain seq x y z
N MET A 1 31.46 -10.33 -0.75
CA MET A 1 30.01 -10.43 -0.55
C MET A 1 29.61 -9.35 0.45
N GLY A 2 29.13 -8.22 -0.05
CA GLY A 2 28.69 -7.08 0.77
C GLY A 2 27.29 -7.35 1.27
N LYS A 3 27.09 -7.26 2.59
CA LYS A 3 25.75 -7.32 3.18
C LYS A 3 25.00 -6.07 2.76
N LYS A 4 23.87 -6.23 2.07
CA LYS A 4 22.94 -5.13 1.76
C LYS A 4 22.46 -4.53 3.08
N LYS A 5 22.58 -3.20 3.24
CA LYS A 5 22.02 -2.49 4.39
C LYS A 5 20.54 -2.27 4.12
N ILE A 6 19.70 -3.02 4.84
CA ILE A 6 18.26 -2.77 4.90
C ILE A 6 18.04 -1.92 6.14
N SER A 7 17.52 -0.72 5.97
CA SER A 7 17.08 0.12 7.09
C SER A 7 15.74 -0.42 7.58
N THR A 8 15.77 -1.21 8.66
CA THR A 8 14.55 -1.64 9.33
C THR A 8 13.98 -0.47 10.12
N GLY A 9 13.02 0.23 9.52
CA GLY A 9 12.21 1.19 10.24
C GLY A 9 11.43 0.49 11.36
N VAL A 10 11.52 1.01 12.57
CA VAL A 10 10.76 0.52 13.73
C VAL A 10 9.28 0.86 13.49
N TRP A 11 8.45 -0.15 13.37
CA TRP A 11 7.02 -0.03 13.08
C TRP A 11 6.25 0.12 14.40
N LEU A 12 5.60 1.26 14.59
CA LEU A 12 4.56 1.42 15.60
C LEU A 12 3.20 1.28 14.92
N LEU A 13 2.52 0.18 15.18
CA LEU A 13 1.12 0.00 14.82
C LEU A 13 0.27 0.97 15.65
N GLY A 14 -0.18 2.06 15.04
CA GLY A 14 -1.13 2.99 15.64
C GLY A 14 -2.52 2.78 15.06
N LEU A 15 -3.41 2.17 15.84
CA LEU A 15 -4.84 2.09 15.52
C LEU A 15 -5.43 3.51 15.53
N LEU A 16 -5.77 4.07 14.38
CA LEU A 16 -6.49 5.35 14.30
C LEU A 16 -7.95 5.08 13.94
N ILE A 17 -8.81 5.18 14.94
CA ILE A 17 -10.28 5.19 14.73
C ILE A 17 -10.66 6.58 14.22
N VAL A 18 -11.17 6.66 13.00
CA VAL A 18 -11.63 7.91 12.38
C VAL A 18 -13.13 8.08 12.61
N PHE A 19 -13.49 9.07 13.42
CA PHE A 19 -14.87 9.60 13.46
C PHE A 19 -15.02 10.69 12.39
N CYS A 20 -15.95 10.48 11.46
CA CYS A 20 -16.30 11.44 10.42
C CYS A 20 -17.43 12.35 10.91
N SER A 21 -17.17 13.64 11.05
CA SER A 21 -18.24 14.66 11.26
C SER A 21 -18.24 15.62 10.09
N TYR A 22 -19.32 15.63 9.32
CA TYR A 22 -19.58 16.56 8.24
C TYR A 22 -20.11 17.89 8.79
N THR A 23 -19.50 19.01 8.41
CA THR A 23 -20.17 20.33 8.35
C THR A 23 -19.64 21.12 7.16
N GLY A 24 -20.51 21.39 6.20
CA GLY A 24 -20.20 22.22 5.04
C GLY A 24 -20.39 23.71 5.30
N VAL A 25 -19.57 24.54 4.68
CA VAL A 25 -19.94 25.93 4.29
C VAL A 25 -19.14 26.35 3.06
N ALA A 26 -19.86 26.89 2.08
CA ALA A 26 -19.33 27.44 0.83
C ALA A 26 -18.81 28.87 1.02
N GLY A 27 -17.77 29.25 0.24
CA GLY A 27 -17.32 30.64 0.14
C GLY A 27 -16.02 30.78 -0.65
N ALA A 28 -16.12 31.13 -1.92
CA ALA A 28 -14.99 31.37 -2.81
C ALA A 28 -14.24 32.67 -2.46
N LYS A 29 -12.91 32.62 -2.31
CA LYS A 29 -11.97 33.72 -2.61
C LYS A 29 -10.58 33.16 -2.86
N ASN A 30 -10.01 33.59 -3.98
CA ASN A 30 -8.66 33.30 -4.46
C ASN A 30 -7.63 33.58 -3.35
N ARG A 31 -7.01 32.52 -2.80
CA ARG A 31 -5.90 32.61 -1.85
C ARG A 31 -4.79 31.68 -2.28
N SER A 32 -3.58 32.24 -2.33
CA SER A 32 -2.29 31.54 -2.27
C SER A 32 -2.46 30.16 -1.64
N LYS A 33 -2.05 29.09 -2.32
CA LYS A 33 -2.10 27.69 -1.79
C LYS A 33 -1.26 27.58 -0.54
N THR A 34 -1.81 27.98 0.59
CA THR A 34 -1.26 27.68 1.91
C THR A 34 -1.39 26.18 2.08
N LYS A 35 -0.27 25.48 2.18
CA LYS A 35 -0.25 24.01 2.41
C LYS A 35 -1.06 23.73 3.67
N THR A 36 -2.19 23.08 3.54
CA THR A 36 -3.12 22.83 4.64
C THR A 36 -2.48 21.85 5.62
N VAL A 37 -2.39 22.24 6.90
CA VAL A 37 -2.01 21.33 7.99
C VAL A 37 -3.30 20.74 8.55
N THR A 38 -3.46 19.43 8.48
CA THR A 38 -4.63 18.71 9.00
C THR A 38 -4.25 17.87 10.21
N LYS A 39 -5.23 17.56 11.08
CA LYS A 39 -5.06 16.61 12.19
C LYS A 39 -5.29 15.16 11.77
N SER A 40 -5.94 14.95 10.64
CA SER A 40 -6.20 13.64 10.04
C SER A 40 -5.95 13.72 8.54
N VAL A 41 -5.68 12.59 7.93
CA VAL A 41 -5.55 12.44 6.47
C VAL A 41 -6.73 11.64 5.94
N PRO A 42 -7.36 12.03 4.83
CA PRO A 42 -8.53 11.33 4.26
C PRO A 42 -8.06 10.18 3.34
N LEU A 43 -7.31 9.23 3.88
CA LEU A 43 -6.75 8.11 3.13
C LEU A 43 -7.45 6.81 3.51
N GLY A 44 -7.91 6.05 2.53
CA GLY A 44 -8.14 4.62 2.62
C GLY A 44 -6.80 3.89 2.49
N ASP A 45 -6.71 2.64 2.97
CA ASP A 45 -5.54 1.77 2.87
C ASP A 45 -4.23 2.51 3.22
N PRO A 46 -4.13 3.13 4.41
CA PRO A 46 -3.03 4.03 4.71
C PRO A 46 -1.73 3.27 4.96
N PHE A 47 -0.66 3.67 4.28
CA PHE A 47 0.70 3.23 4.53
C PHE A 47 1.55 4.37 5.07
N ILE A 48 2.36 4.10 6.11
CA ILE A 48 3.24 5.10 6.71
C ILE A 48 4.70 4.66 6.62
N LEU A 49 5.50 5.40 5.86
CA LEU A 49 6.94 5.28 5.83
C LEU A 49 7.58 6.26 6.82
N LEU A 50 8.51 5.79 7.65
CA LEU A 50 9.42 6.65 8.42
C LEU A 50 10.78 6.70 7.72
N HIS A 51 11.16 7.88 7.22
CA HIS A 51 12.46 8.12 6.58
C HIS A 51 13.04 9.43 7.10
N ASP A 52 14.30 9.44 7.53
CA ASP A 52 15.03 10.61 8.07
C ASP A 52 14.23 11.43 9.10
N GLY A 53 13.57 10.73 10.04
CA GLY A 53 12.79 11.34 11.12
C GLY A 53 11.56 12.11 10.62
N THR A 54 11.07 11.79 9.43
CA THR A 54 9.81 12.28 8.85
C THR A 54 8.91 11.10 8.53
N TYR A 55 7.66 11.19 8.92
CA TYR A 55 6.61 10.25 8.53
C TYR A 55 5.98 10.72 7.22
N TYR A 56 5.86 9.79 6.28
CA TYR A 56 5.20 9.97 4.98
C TYR A 56 3.98 9.07 4.95
N ALA A 57 2.79 9.62 4.76
CA ALA A 57 1.56 8.86 4.64
C ALA A 57 1.05 8.90 3.19
N TYR A 58 0.69 7.72 2.70
CA TYR A 58 0.11 7.47 1.38
C TYR A 58 -1.16 6.66 1.55
N GLY A 59 -2.00 6.61 0.54
CA GLY A 59 -3.21 5.78 0.59
C GLY A 59 -4.13 6.02 -0.59
N THR A 60 -5.24 5.32 -0.58
CA THR A 60 -6.32 5.43 -1.56
C THR A 60 -7.11 6.71 -1.32
N HIS A 61 -7.10 7.66 -2.27
CA HIS A 61 -7.91 8.87 -2.18
C HIS A 61 -8.04 9.60 -3.52
N ALA A 62 -6.93 10.03 -4.12
CA ALA A 62 -6.94 10.86 -5.32
C ALA A 62 -7.31 10.07 -6.58
N ALA A 63 -8.10 10.66 -7.47
CA ALA A 63 -8.50 10.04 -8.73
C ALA A 63 -7.34 9.96 -9.76
N ASP A 64 -6.42 10.94 -9.72
CA ASP A 64 -5.36 11.08 -10.72
C ASP A 64 -4.01 10.47 -10.28
N GLY A 65 -3.96 9.72 -9.18
CA GLY A 65 -2.73 9.11 -8.67
C GLY A 65 -2.74 8.93 -7.16
N ILE A 66 -1.55 8.99 -6.53
CA ILE A 66 -1.37 8.75 -5.10
C ILE A 66 -0.78 9.99 -4.44
N GLU A 67 -1.50 10.54 -3.46
CA GLU A 67 -1.06 11.68 -2.66
C GLU A 67 -0.03 11.29 -1.60
N VAL A 68 0.79 12.26 -1.19
CA VAL A 68 1.69 12.13 -0.05
C VAL A 68 1.48 13.24 0.96
N TYR A 69 1.37 12.84 2.21
CA TYR A 69 1.35 13.71 3.37
C TYR A 69 2.60 13.49 4.22
N THR A 70 3.10 14.54 4.88
CA THR A 70 4.23 14.40 5.81
C THR A 70 3.88 14.89 7.19
N SER A 71 4.51 14.25 8.21
CA SER A 71 4.40 14.62 9.60
C SER A 71 5.73 14.43 10.34
N LYS A 72 5.93 15.19 11.42
CA LYS A 72 7.04 14.99 12.36
C LYS A 72 6.58 14.34 13.68
N ASP A 73 5.28 14.27 13.89
CA ASP A 73 4.69 13.87 15.19
C ASP A 73 3.47 12.96 15.07
N LEU A 74 3.13 12.48 13.84
CA LEU A 74 1.93 11.69 13.52
C LEU A 74 0.59 12.38 13.88
N ARG A 75 0.63 13.66 14.26
CA ARG A 75 -0.56 14.43 14.70
C ARG A 75 -0.91 15.55 13.75
N LYS A 76 0.11 16.14 13.11
CA LYS A 76 -0.05 17.26 12.17
C LYS A 76 0.50 16.84 10.82
N TRP A 77 -0.36 16.75 9.84
CA TRP A 77 -0.03 16.30 8.49
C TRP A 77 -0.08 17.45 7.49
N LYS A 78 0.86 17.46 6.57
CA LYS A 78 0.98 18.44 5.51
C LYS A 78 0.92 17.72 4.16
N LEU A 79 -0.10 18.05 3.36
CA LEU A 79 -0.20 17.57 1.98
C LEU A 79 0.89 18.18 1.10
N HIS A 80 1.57 17.36 0.32
CA HIS A 80 2.57 17.77 -0.68
C HIS A 80 2.07 17.68 -2.13
N GLY A 81 0.93 17.04 -2.37
CA GLY A 81 0.37 16.74 -3.69
C GLY A 81 0.58 15.29 -4.06
N LEU A 82 0.54 14.99 -5.36
CA LEU A 82 0.71 13.64 -5.87
C LEU A 82 2.17 13.21 -5.83
N ALA A 83 2.47 12.11 -5.14
CA ALA A 83 3.74 11.41 -5.21
C ALA A 83 3.84 10.58 -6.49
N LEU A 84 2.71 10.03 -6.95
CA LEU A 84 2.56 9.32 -8.22
C LEU A 84 1.42 9.96 -9.00
N HIS A 85 1.67 10.31 -10.27
CA HIS A 85 0.65 10.85 -11.17
C HIS A 85 0.38 9.86 -12.31
N LYS A 86 -0.87 9.74 -12.73
CA LYS A 86 -1.30 8.81 -13.79
C LYS A 86 -0.53 8.94 -15.10
N ASP A 87 -0.09 10.16 -15.45
CA ASP A 87 0.68 10.39 -16.68
C ASP A 87 2.10 9.78 -16.63
N ASP A 88 2.59 9.40 -15.44
CA ASP A 88 3.93 8.82 -15.25
C ASP A 88 3.90 7.27 -15.20
N VAL A 89 2.70 6.64 -15.27
CA VAL A 89 2.51 5.21 -15.05
C VAL A 89 1.53 4.58 -16.06
N TRP A 90 1.26 3.28 -15.92
CA TRP A 90 0.50 2.49 -16.88
C TRP A 90 -0.99 2.84 -16.92
N ALA A 91 -1.68 2.89 -15.80
CA ALA A 91 -3.13 3.10 -15.76
C ALA A 91 -3.46 4.58 -15.52
N ASP A 92 -4.72 4.94 -15.73
CA ASP A 92 -5.23 6.30 -15.53
C ASP A 92 -6.30 6.40 -14.45
N SER A 93 -6.60 5.30 -13.75
CA SER A 93 -7.67 5.23 -12.75
C SER A 93 -7.42 4.17 -11.67
N ARG A 94 -8.23 4.23 -10.59
CA ARG A 94 -8.27 3.23 -9.52
C ARG A 94 -6.92 3.03 -8.86
N PHE A 95 -6.27 4.10 -8.41
CA PHE A 95 -5.01 4.06 -7.66
C PHE A 95 -5.28 3.74 -6.20
N TRP A 96 -4.98 2.50 -5.78
CA TRP A 96 -5.33 1.97 -4.47
C TRP A 96 -4.15 1.34 -3.74
N ALA A 97 -4.28 1.25 -2.40
CA ALA A 97 -3.45 0.49 -1.50
C ALA A 97 -1.94 0.58 -1.78
N PRO A 98 -1.33 1.80 -1.77
CA PRO A 98 0.09 1.95 -1.99
C PRO A 98 0.90 1.54 -0.77
N GLU A 99 2.00 0.81 -0.98
CA GLU A 99 3.03 0.55 0.01
C GLU A 99 4.40 0.98 -0.51
N ILE A 100 5.21 1.63 0.32
CA ILE A 100 6.47 2.23 -0.08
C ILE A 100 7.64 1.63 0.71
N TYR A 101 8.64 1.13 0.00
CA TYR A 101 9.83 0.52 0.58
C TYR A 101 11.09 1.21 0.08
N GLU A 102 12.03 1.48 1.00
CA GLU A 102 13.35 1.98 0.66
C GLU A 102 14.31 0.79 0.50
N ILE A 103 14.85 0.62 -0.71
CA ILE A 103 15.77 -0.43 -1.07
C ILE A 103 16.95 0.17 -1.82
N ASP A 104 18.16 0.01 -1.29
CA ASP A 104 19.41 0.50 -1.88
C ASP A 104 19.36 2.00 -2.27
N GLY A 105 18.68 2.83 -1.44
CA GLY A 105 18.57 4.28 -1.64
C GLY A 105 17.57 4.71 -2.70
N LYS A 106 16.74 3.81 -3.18
CA LYS A 106 15.58 4.05 -4.04
C LYS A 106 14.30 3.74 -3.28
N PHE A 107 13.21 4.39 -3.68
CA PHE A 107 11.88 4.15 -3.12
C PHE A 107 11.04 3.41 -4.15
N TYR A 108 10.54 2.25 -3.75
CA TYR A 108 9.65 1.41 -4.55
C TYR A 108 8.23 1.56 -4.00
N MET A 109 7.31 1.99 -4.82
CA MET A 109 5.89 2.04 -4.50
C MET A 109 5.19 0.89 -5.21
N TYR A 110 4.72 -0.09 -4.44
CA TYR A 110 3.78 -1.09 -4.93
C TYR A 110 2.38 -0.55 -4.74
N TYR A 111 1.54 -0.69 -5.75
CA TYR A 111 0.18 -0.12 -5.73
C TYR A 111 -0.73 -0.89 -6.68
N THR A 112 -2.02 -0.72 -6.50
CA THR A 112 -3.03 -1.16 -7.46
C THR A 112 -3.38 -0.01 -8.39
N ALA A 113 -3.47 -0.29 -9.69
CA ALA A 113 -4.06 0.62 -10.68
C ALA A 113 -4.92 -0.18 -11.66
N ASP A 114 -6.16 0.26 -11.89
CA ASP A 114 -7.16 -0.43 -12.71
C ASP A 114 -7.27 -1.94 -12.41
N GLU A 115 -7.28 -2.28 -11.11
CA GLU A 115 -7.32 -3.66 -10.58
C GLU A 115 -6.12 -4.54 -10.98
N HIS A 116 -4.96 -3.93 -11.22
CA HIS A 116 -3.71 -4.65 -11.47
C HIS A 116 -2.62 -4.14 -10.53
N ILE A 117 -1.81 -5.07 -10.02
CA ILE A 117 -0.65 -4.70 -9.21
C ILE A 117 0.44 -4.10 -10.09
N CYS A 118 0.98 -3.00 -9.62
CA CYS A 118 2.00 -2.20 -10.29
C CYS A 118 3.13 -1.85 -9.32
N VAL A 119 4.30 -1.53 -9.85
CA VAL A 119 5.41 -0.96 -9.09
C VAL A 119 5.98 0.23 -9.83
N ALA A 120 6.25 1.32 -9.10
CA ALA A 120 6.89 2.53 -9.59
C ALA A 120 8.06 2.91 -8.67
N ILE A 121 9.06 3.63 -9.21
CA ILE A 121 10.29 3.94 -8.49
C ILE A 121 10.49 5.46 -8.44
N ALA A 122 11.07 5.94 -7.33
CA ALA A 122 11.49 7.31 -7.14
C ALA A 122 12.84 7.42 -6.42
N ASP A 123 13.48 8.59 -6.53
CA ASP A 123 14.68 8.94 -5.76
C ASP A 123 14.36 9.61 -4.41
N SER A 124 13.07 9.85 -4.14
CA SER A 124 12.59 10.52 -2.95
C SER A 124 11.24 9.94 -2.51
N PRO A 125 10.96 9.87 -1.19
CA PRO A 125 9.65 9.46 -0.72
C PRO A 125 8.52 10.43 -1.11
N LEU A 126 8.85 11.67 -1.49
CA LEU A 126 7.87 12.61 -2.05
C LEU A 126 7.55 12.33 -3.54
N GLY A 127 8.24 11.38 -4.15
CA GLY A 127 8.17 11.14 -5.59
C GLY A 127 9.02 12.14 -6.41
N PRO A 128 8.74 12.30 -7.72
CA PRO A 128 7.70 11.61 -8.46
C PRO A 128 8.03 10.12 -8.68
N PHE A 129 7.08 9.25 -8.35
CA PHE A 129 7.18 7.84 -8.67
C PHE A 129 6.83 7.60 -10.15
N ARG A 130 7.65 6.83 -10.84
CA ARG A 130 7.51 6.57 -12.29
C ARG A 130 7.74 5.12 -12.63
N GLN A 131 7.10 4.68 -13.70
CA GLN A 131 7.43 3.43 -14.37
C GLN A 131 8.27 3.72 -15.61
N ASN A 132 9.44 3.10 -15.74
CA ASN A 132 10.25 3.18 -16.96
C ASN A 132 9.52 2.52 -18.14
N GLU A 133 8.90 1.37 -17.89
CA GLU A 133 7.97 0.71 -18.79
C GLU A 133 6.59 0.74 -18.15
N LYS A 134 5.65 1.43 -18.78
CA LYS A 134 4.28 1.57 -18.29
C LYS A 134 3.51 0.27 -18.52
N LYS A 135 3.54 -0.60 -17.52
CA LYS A 135 2.87 -1.92 -17.53
C LYS A 135 2.53 -2.39 -16.12
N PRO A 136 1.53 -3.27 -15.94
CA PRO A 136 1.34 -3.96 -14.68
C PRO A 136 2.46 -4.99 -14.46
N MET A 137 2.63 -5.46 -13.22
CA MET A 137 3.61 -6.50 -12.88
C MET A 137 3.26 -7.84 -13.53
N VAL A 138 1.96 -8.13 -13.67
CA VAL A 138 1.45 -9.29 -14.40
C VAL A 138 0.40 -8.83 -15.40
N ALA A 139 0.62 -9.10 -16.68
CA ALA A 139 -0.31 -8.72 -17.73
C ALA A 139 -1.51 -9.70 -17.81
N GLY A 140 -2.70 -9.14 -18.05
CA GLY A 140 -3.90 -9.93 -18.34
C GLY A 140 -4.55 -10.60 -17.13
N GLU A 141 -4.07 -10.36 -15.92
CA GLU A 141 -4.67 -10.90 -14.69
C GLU A 141 -4.91 -9.78 -13.67
N LYS A 142 -6.13 -9.70 -13.17
CA LYS A 142 -6.51 -8.74 -12.13
C LYS A 142 -6.01 -9.22 -10.77
N MET A 143 -5.25 -8.37 -10.10
CA MET A 143 -4.68 -8.55 -8.78
C MET A 143 -4.62 -7.21 -8.07
N ILE A 144 -4.84 -7.19 -6.76
CA ILE A 144 -4.83 -5.96 -5.96
C ILE A 144 -4.01 -6.13 -4.67
N ASP A 145 -3.81 -5.05 -3.93
CA ASP A 145 -3.29 -5.00 -2.56
C ASP A 145 -1.96 -5.74 -2.39
N SER A 146 -0.96 -5.27 -3.13
CA SER A 146 0.38 -5.86 -3.08
C SER A 146 1.19 -5.35 -1.89
N SER A 147 1.78 -6.29 -1.12
CA SER A 147 2.64 -6.04 0.03
C SER A 147 3.96 -6.78 -0.10
N LEU A 148 5.09 -6.06 0.06
CA LEU A 148 6.43 -6.63 -0.04
C LEU A 148 6.89 -7.15 1.33
N PHE A 149 7.40 -8.38 1.34
CA PHE A 149 8.13 -8.93 2.46
C PHE A 149 9.52 -9.39 2.01
N ILE A 150 10.58 -8.95 2.70
CA ILE A 150 11.94 -9.41 2.47
C ILE A 150 12.37 -10.23 3.69
N ASP A 151 12.61 -11.52 3.48
CA ASP A 151 13.01 -12.41 4.58
C ASP A 151 14.47 -12.17 5.01
N GLU A 152 14.88 -12.77 6.12
CA GLU A 152 16.21 -12.63 6.70
C GLU A 152 17.33 -13.12 5.80
N ASP A 153 17.05 -14.04 4.88
CA ASP A 153 17.97 -14.51 3.85
C ASP A 153 18.11 -13.55 2.65
N GLY A 154 17.32 -12.45 2.65
CA GLY A 154 17.31 -11.43 1.63
C GLY A 154 16.39 -11.72 0.45
N LYS A 155 15.63 -12.81 0.47
CA LYS A 155 14.68 -13.12 -0.60
C LYS A 155 13.44 -12.23 -0.50
N PRO A 156 13.06 -11.58 -1.61
CA PRO A 156 11.84 -10.79 -1.67
C PRO A 156 10.63 -11.65 -2.06
N TYR A 157 9.54 -11.45 -1.34
CA TYR A 157 8.24 -12.05 -1.59
C TYR A 157 7.21 -10.94 -1.73
N LEU A 158 6.30 -11.09 -2.70
CA LEU A 158 5.14 -10.20 -2.85
C LEU A 158 3.88 -10.98 -2.48
N PHE A 159 3.15 -10.46 -1.51
CA PHE A 159 1.80 -10.89 -1.18
C PHE A 159 0.83 -10.03 -1.96
N PHE A 160 -0.26 -10.60 -2.44
CA PHE A 160 -1.27 -9.89 -3.24
C PHE A 160 -2.59 -10.66 -3.24
N VAL A 161 -3.64 -9.97 -3.61
CA VAL A 161 -4.99 -10.55 -3.73
C VAL A 161 -5.26 -10.96 -5.17
N ARG A 162 -5.80 -12.17 -5.36
CA ARG A 162 -6.39 -12.64 -6.62
C ARG A 162 -7.89 -12.85 -6.45
N PHE A 163 -8.61 -12.56 -7.53
CA PHE A 163 -10.06 -12.78 -7.63
C PHE A 163 -10.34 -14.22 -8.06
N ASN A 164 -10.33 -15.13 -7.11
CA ASN A 164 -10.54 -16.56 -7.34
C ASN A 164 -11.47 -17.13 -6.27
N ASP A 165 -12.75 -17.22 -6.57
CA ASP A 165 -13.82 -17.59 -5.63
C ASP A 165 -13.86 -16.67 -4.39
N GLY A 166 -13.90 -15.36 -4.64
CA GLY A 166 -13.71 -14.29 -3.69
C GLY A 166 -12.30 -13.67 -3.79
N ASN A 167 -12.00 -12.73 -2.91
CA ASN A 167 -10.66 -12.16 -2.78
C ASN A 167 -9.85 -13.07 -1.87
N ASN A 168 -8.74 -13.60 -2.36
CA ASN A 168 -7.87 -14.49 -1.59
C ASN A 168 -6.43 -14.04 -1.68
N VAL A 169 -5.69 -14.14 -0.56
CA VAL A 169 -4.28 -13.75 -0.51
C VAL A 169 -3.40 -14.84 -1.12
N TRP A 170 -2.54 -14.43 -2.03
CA TRP A 170 -1.50 -15.24 -2.69
C TRP A 170 -0.13 -14.67 -2.38
N VAL A 171 0.91 -15.47 -2.60
CA VAL A 171 2.31 -15.06 -2.48
C VAL A 171 3.10 -15.56 -3.68
N ALA A 172 4.10 -14.79 -4.10
CA ALA A 172 5.10 -15.19 -5.09
C ALA A 172 6.48 -14.63 -4.70
N GLU A 173 7.55 -15.28 -5.17
CA GLU A 173 8.88 -14.70 -5.12
C GLU A 173 9.01 -13.58 -6.16
N LEU A 174 9.78 -12.56 -5.83
CA LEU A 174 10.26 -11.57 -6.79
C LEU A 174 11.68 -11.91 -7.26
N GLU A 175 12.05 -11.40 -8.42
CA GLU A 175 13.45 -11.33 -8.83
C GLU A 175 14.20 -10.30 -7.97
N ASP A 176 15.54 -10.32 -8.06
CA ASP A 176 16.40 -9.39 -7.33
C ASP A 176 16.23 -7.91 -7.73
N ASP A 177 15.46 -7.64 -8.78
CA ASP A 177 15.09 -6.29 -9.22
C ASP A 177 13.93 -5.69 -8.40
N TYR A 178 13.27 -6.49 -7.57
CA TYR A 178 12.07 -6.12 -6.79
C TYR A 178 10.87 -5.67 -7.63
N MET A 179 10.87 -5.93 -8.94
CA MET A 179 9.81 -5.50 -9.87
C MET A 179 9.19 -6.65 -10.64
N THR A 180 9.91 -7.74 -10.78
CA THR A 180 9.49 -8.89 -11.59
C THR A 180 9.02 -10.04 -10.72
N ILE A 181 7.77 -10.46 -10.90
CA ILE A 181 7.19 -11.61 -10.20
C ILE A 181 7.64 -12.91 -10.90
N LYS A 182 8.15 -13.86 -10.14
CA LYS A 182 8.37 -15.24 -10.58
C LYS A 182 7.03 -15.96 -10.59
N THR A 183 6.31 -15.90 -11.70
CA THR A 183 4.92 -16.39 -11.78
C THR A 183 4.78 -17.87 -11.51
N GLU A 184 5.79 -18.69 -11.77
CA GLU A 184 5.86 -20.12 -11.46
C GLU A 184 5.91 -20.42 -9.96
N THR A 185 6.26 -19.41 -9.14
CA THR A 185 6.29 -19.52 -7.67
C THR A 185 4.99 -19.11 -7.00
N MET A 186 3.99 -18.62 -7.76
CA MET A 186 2.71 -18.21 -7.19
C MET A 186 2.03 -19.34 -6.44
N ARG A 187 1.63 -19.09 -5.19
CA ARG A 187 0.93 -20.05 -4.31
C ARG A 187 -0.18 -19.35 -3.54
N PRO A 188 -1.31 -20.03 -3.31
CA PRO A 188 -2.33 -19.54 -2.37
C PRO A 188 -1.73 -19.49 -0.97
N CYS A 189 -2.06 -18.45 -0.22
CA CYS A 189 -1.61 -18.25 1.15
C CYS A 189 -2.78 -18.31 2.14
N ILE A 190 -3.74 -17.40 2.03
CA ILE A 190 -4.97 -17.39 2.83
C ILE A 190 -6.16 -17.33 1.89
N HIS A 191 -7.18 -18.10 2.22
CA HIS A 191 -8.48 -18.08 1.54
C HIS A 191 -9.60 -17.88 2.56
N VAL A 192 -10.71 -17.35 2.09
CA VAL A 192 -11.92 -17.20 2.90
C VAL A 192 -12.34 -18.56 3.47
N SER A 193 -12.34 -18.70 4.79
CA SER A 193 -12.61 -19.96 5.49
C SER A 193 -13.31 -19.80 6.83
N GLN A 194 -13.32 -18.61 7.40
CA GLN A 194 -13.96 -18.30 8.66
C GLN A 194 -15.40 -17.84 8.42
N ALA A 195 -16.32 -18.18 9.30
CA ALA A 195 -17.73 -17.81 9.14
C ALA A 195 -17.99 -16.30 9.01
N TRP A 196 -17.16 -15.48 9.65
CA TRP A 196 -17.24 -14.01 9.55
C TRP A 196 -16.70 -13.46 8.22
N GLU A 197 -15.85 -14.21 7.51
CA GLU A 197 -15.32 -13.87 6.19
C GLU A 197 -16.28 -14.28 5.06
N GLU A 198 -17.17 -15.23 5.30
CA GLU A 198 -18.07 -15.83 4.29
C GLU A 198 -19.29 -14.96 3.96
N VAL A 199 -19.32 -13.73 4.42
CA VAL A 199 -20.36 -12.77 4.01
C VAL A 199 -20.07 -12.32 2.58
N TRP A 200 -21.09 -12.35 1.72
CA TRP A 200 -20.92 -11.96 0.31
C TRP A 200 -20.76 -10.44 0.14
N PRO A 201 -19.78 -9.98 -0.68
CA PRO A 201 -18.73 -10.75 -1.35
C PRO A 201 -17.70 -11.29 -0.35
N ARG A 202 -17.19 -12.50 -0.58
CA ARG A 202 -16.16 -13.13 0.26
C ARG A 202 -14.80 -12.46 0.02
N VAL A 203 -14.18 -11.94 1.06
CA VAL A 203 -12.98 -11.10 0.92
C VAL A 203 -11.97 -11.40 2.04
N ASN A 204 -10.73 -11.69 1.64
CA ASN A 204 -9.51 -11.57 2.42
C ASN A 204 -8.53 -10.73 1.62
N GLU A 205 -8.14 -9.57 2.14
CA GLU A 205 -7.34 -8.58 1.42
C GLU A 205 -6.43 -7.77 2.36
N GLY A 206 -5.61 -6.86 1.81
CA GLY A 206 -4.80 -5.94 2.58
C GLY A 206 -3.80 -6.65 3.50
N SER A 207 -3.16 -7.72 3.03
CA SER A 207 -2.25 -8.53 3.83
C SER A 207 -0.94 -7.79 4.11
N TYR A 208 -0.44 -7.93 5.35
CA TYR A 208 0.86 -7.45 5.76
C TYR A 208 1.58 -8.52 6.58
N VAL A 209 2.83 -8.84 6.20
CA VAL A 209 3.61 -9.91 6.83
C VAL A 209 4.75 -9.33 7.66
N LEU A 210 4.93 -9.86 8.85
CA LEU A 210 6.09 -9.60 9.69
C LEU A 210 6.66 -10.90 10.26
N LYS A 211 7.96 -10.91 10.56
CA LYS A 211 8.63 -12.01 11.24
C LYS A 211 9.06 -11.59 12.63
N HIS A 212 8.70 -12.37 13.63
CA HIS A 212 9.10 -12.14 15.01
C HIS A 212 9.40 -13.48 15.71
N ASN A 213 10.56 -13.57 16.37
CA ASN A 213 11.02 -14.78 17.08
C ASN A 213 10.98 -16.05 16.22
N GLY A 214 11.32 -15.95 14.93
CA GLY A 214 11.35 -17.07 13.98
C GLY A 214 9.96 -17.53 13.49
N LEU A 215 8.89 -16.83 13.89
CA LEU A 215 7.53 -17.05 13.39
C LEU A 215 7.12 -15.95 12.42
N TYR A 216 6.32 -16.31 11.45
CA TYR A 216 5.70 -15.36 10.52
C TYR A 216 4.28 -15.06 11.01
N TYR A 217 3.94 -13.80 11.00
CA TYR A 217 2.61 -13.29 11.34
C TYR A 217 2.08 -12.53 10.15
N MET A 218 0.83 -12.76 9.79
CA MET A 218 0.13 -12.00 8.77
C MET A 218 -1.06 -11.30 9.39
N THR A 219 -1.20 -10.00 9.14
CA THR A 219 -2.45 -9.30 9.34
C THR A 219 -3.16 -9.19 7.99
N TYR A 220 -4.47 -9.33 7.96
CA TYR A 220 -5.28 -9.15 6.76
C TYR A 220 -6.65 -8.62 7.13
N SER A 221 -7.34 -8.02 6.16
CA SER A 221 -8.70 -7.58 6.29
C SER A 221 -9.64 -8.64 5.74
N GLY A 222 -10.66 -8.98 6.49
CA GLY A 222 -11.69 -9.92 6.06
C GLY A 222 -13.06 -9.26 5.94
N ASN A 223 -13.95 -9.88 5.16
CA ASN A 223 -15.25 -9.38 4.80
C ASN A 223 -15.18 -8.23 3.76
N SER A 224 -16.32 -7.72 3.30
CA SER A 224 -16.37 -6.60 2.36
C SER A 224 -16.16 -5.26 3.06
N PHE A 225 -15.39 -4.34 2.46
CA PHE A 225 -15.23 -2.98 2.98
C PHE A 225 -16.56 -2.20 3.08
N GLU A 226 -17.60 -2.61 2.36
CA GLU A 226 -18.96 -2.06 2.47
C GLU A 226 -19.74 -2.64 3.66
N SER A 227 -19.23 -3.70 4.29
CA SER A 227 -19.85 -4.37 5.41
C SER A 227 -19.48 -3.69 6.75
N PRO A 228 -20.43 -3.56 7.70
CA PRO A 228 -20.12 -3.12 9.06
C PRO A 228 -19.26 -4.13 9.83
N PHE A 229 -19.05 -5.32 9.27
CA PHE A 229 -18.23 -6.40 9.84
C PHE A 229 -16.84 -6.47 9.20
N TYR A 230 -16.47 -5.54 8.32
CA TYR A 230 -15.12 -5.44 7.82
C TYR A 230 -14.12 -5.25 8.97
N GLY A 231 -13.16 -6.13 9.07
CA GLY A 231 -12.25 -6.16 10.21
C GLY A 231 -10.88 -6.74 9.87
N ILE A 232 -9.93 -6.57 10.81
CA ILE A 232 -8.55 -7.05 10.68
C ILE A 232 -8.40 -8.29 11.56
N GLU A 233 -7.79 -9.35 11.01
CA GLU A 233 -7.42 -10.59 11.70
C GLU A 233 -5.91 -10.77 11.65
N ILE A 234 -5.39 -11.61 12.57
CA ILE A 234 -3.98 -12.04 12.62
C ILE A 234 -3.96 -13.56 12.48
N GLY A 235 -3.32 -14.05 11.44
CA GLY A 235 -3.08 -15.44 11.15
C GLY A 235 -1.63 -15.87 11.32
#